data_71e84d0b8e86eb7d2dd59ab339a1f5ed
#
_entry.id   71e84d0b8e86eb7d2dd59ab339a1f5ed
#
_cell.length_a   1.000
_cell.length_b   1.000
_cell.length_c   1.000
_cell.angle_alpha   90.00
_cell.angle_beta   90.00
_cell.angle_gamma   90.00
#
_symmetry.space_group_name_H-M   'P 1'
#
loop_
_entity.id
_entity.type
_entity.pdbx_description
1 polymer ?
#
loop_
_entity_poly.entity_id
_entity_poly.type
_entity_poly.pdbx_seq_one_letter_code
_entity_poly.pdbx_strand_id
1 'polypeptide(L)'
;IKSAIKSKKGLLYKFMVITKAPLDEFINSIDSKDENERNKCRSSIKEKVKYNIQKQFNYFFENNIDTKIKVNFDNECLKIYLKTNDNQINLEEESNGLKWLFNLFIELLYEDLENKTIIYLLDEPGVYLHVNAQRELLTLLKSLCNNGSQVVYTTHSPYMIDTEDIINVRAIEKDENGISHIFNNAYDNKFNSSSKRETLT
;
A
#
# COMPACT_ATOMS: atom_id res chain seq x y z
N ILE A 1 -6.55 -5.68 20.44
CA ILE A 1 -6.60 -6.70 19.37
C ILE A 1 -8.02 -7.22 19.20
N LYS A 2 -8.64 -7.84 20.22
CA LYS A 2 -9.96 -8.46 20.08
C LYS A 2 -11.04 -7.54 19.53
N SER A 3 -11.17 -6.33 20.05
CA SER A 3 -12.16 -5.36 19.59
C SER A 3 -11.92 -4.97 18.13
N ALA A 4 -10.68 -4.76 17.75
CA ALA A 4 -10.31 -4.42 16.37
C ALA A 4 -10.63 -5.56 15.39
N ILE A 5 -10.36 -6.82 15.77
CA ILE A 5 -10.68 -7.97 14.93
C ILE A 5 -12.19 -8.22 14.86
N LYS A 6 -12.91 -8.14 15.99
CA LYS A 6 -14.36 -8.34 16.04
C LYS A 6 -15.13 -7.26 15.27
N SER A 7 -14.61 -6.04 15.20
CA SER A 7 -15.24 -4.97 14.40
C SER A 7 -15.19 -5.24 12.89
N LYS A 8 -14.38 -6.20 12.45
CA LYS A 8 -14.13 -6.52 11.03
C LYS A 8 -13.70 -5.30 10.20
N LYS A 9 -13.03 -4.35 10.85
CA LYS A 9 -12.59 -3.08 10.25
C LYS A 9 -11.15 -2.77 10.65
N GLY A 10 -10.50 -1.90 9.86
CA GLY A 10 -9.16 -1.39 10.14
C GLY A 10 -8.03 -2.31 9.71
N LEU A 11 -6.83 -1.74 9.71
CA LEU A 11 -5.61 -2.37 9.20
C LEU A 11 -5.33 -3.73 9.84
N LEU A 12 -5.46 -3.83 11.17
CA LEU A 12 -5.17 -5.07 11.88
C LEU A 12 -6.06 -6.23 11.44
N TYR A 13 -7.36 -5.99 11.26
CA TYR A 13 -8.28 -7.01 10.76
C TYR A 13 -7.87 -7.46 9.35
N LYS A 14 -7.66 -6.51 8.44
CA LYS A 14 -7.25 -6.79 7.06
C LYS A 14 -5.93 -7.56 7.01
N PHE A 15 -4.95 -7.11 7.77
CA PHE A 15 -3.66 -7.80 7.92
C PHE A 15 -3.84 -9.26 8.35
N MET A 16 -4.65 -9.51 9.37
CA MET A 16 -4.93 -10.87 9.86
C MET A 16 -5.67 -11.73 8.83
N VAL A 17 -6.62 -11.17 8.08
CA VAL A 17 -7.32 -11.90 7.00
C VAL A 17 -6.34 -12.30 5.89
N ILE A 18 -5.49 -11.37 5.43
CA ILE A 18 -4.47 -11.64 4.40
C ILE A 18 -3.51 -12.76 4.84
N THR A 19 -3.18 -12.83 6.13
CA THR A 19 -2.32 -13.91 6.64
C THR A 19 -3.02 -15.28 6.57
N LYS A 20 -4.32 -15.32 6.28
CA LYS A 20 -5.14 -16.54 6.38
C LYS A 20 -5.02 -17.19 7.78
N ALA A 21 -4.88 -16.35 8.78
CA ALA A 21 -4.81 -16.79 10.17
C ALA A 21 -6.19 -17.28 10.64
N PRO A 22 -6.26 -18.30 11.50
CA PRO A 22 -7.51 -18.72 12.11
C PRO A 22 -7.93 -17.70 13.17
N LEU A 23 -8.72 -16.70 12.75
CA LEU A 23 -9.08 -15.55 13.57
C LEU A 23 -9.77 -15.93 14.87
N ASP A 24 -10.69 -16.91 14.82
CA ASP A 24 -11.43 -17.36 16.01
C ASP A 24 -10.50 -18.09 17.00
N GLU A 25 -9.61 -18.94 16.50
CA GLU A 25 -8.60 -19.59 17.34
C GLU A 25 -7.66 -18.55 17.98
N PHE A 26 -7.27 -17.54 17.21
CA PHE A 26 -6.43 -16.47 17.74
C PHE A 26 -7.15 -15.65 18.82
N ILE A 27 -8.41 -15.25 18.59
CA ILE A 27 -9.21 -14.52 19.58
C ILE A 27 -9.36 -15.36 20.87
N ASN A 28 -9.62 -16.65 20.75
CA ASN A 28 -9.75 -17.55 21.89
C ASN A 28 -8.42 -17.74 22.63
N SER A 29 -7.31 -17.84 21.88
CA SER A 29 -5.97 -18.00 22.46
C SER A 29 -5.52 -16.78 23.29
N ILE A 30 -6.02 -15.59 23.00
CA ILE A 30 -5.69 -14.38 23.79
C ILE A 30 -6.15 -14.52 25.25
N ASP A 31 -7.29 -15.18 25.49
CA ASP A 31 -7.85 -15.37 26.83
C ASP A 31 -7.41 -16.68 27.48
N SER A 32 -6.77 -17.57 26.71
CA SER A 32 -6.32 -18.84 27.24
C SER A 32 -5.28 -18.62 28.34
N LYS A 33 -5.44 -19.36 29.45
CA LYS A 33 -4.44 -19.41 30.53
C LYS A 33 -3.27 -20.34 30.16
N ASP A 34 -3.43 -21.16 29.14
CA ASP A 34 -2.38 -22.06 28.65
C ASP A 34 -1.40 -21.27 27.77
N GLU A 35 -0.18 -21.14 28.27
CA GLU A 35 0.91 -20.44 27.55
C GLU A 35 1.34 -21.21 26.29
N ASN A 36 1.27 -22.53 26.27
CA ASN A 36 1.62 -23.33 25.10
C ASN A 36 0.64 -23.11 23.97
N GLU A 37 -0.65 -23.05 24.27
CA GLU A 37 -1.68 -22.75 23.26
C GLU A 37 -1.48 -21.35 22.67
N ARG A 38 -1.24 -20.34 23.51
CA ARG A 38 -0.92 -18.98 23.04
C ARG A 38 0.30 -18.96 22.13
N ASN A 39 1.39 -19.62 22.53
CA ASN A 39 2.64 -19.63 21.78
C ASN A 39 2.49 -20.38 20.44
N LYS A 40 1.75 -21.48 20.41
CA LYS A 40 1.46 -22.24 19.18
C LYS A 40 0.70 -21.36 18.17
N CYS A 41 -0.34 -20.67 18.61
CA CYS A 41 -1.14 -19.79 17.77
C CYS A 41 -0.29 -18.61 17.24
N ARG A 42 0.49 -17.97 18.10
CA ARG A 42 1.40 -16.85 17.73
C ARG A 42 2.45 -17.30 16.71
N SER A 43 3.02 -18.49 16.87
CA SER A 43 4.00 -19.06 15.92
C SER A 43 3.37 -19.33 14.56
N SER A 44 2.16 -19.89 14.54
CA SER A 44 1.40 -20.11 13.30
C SER A 44 1.17 -18.79 12.53
N ILE A 45 0.81 -17.71 13.22
CA ILE A 45 0.62 -16.41 12.58
C ILE A 45 1.94 -15.87 12.00
N LYS A 46 3.05 -15.99 12.74
CA LYS A 46 4.37 -15.56 12.26
C LYS A 46 4.77 -16.27 10.97
N GLU A 47 4.52 -17.57 10.88
CA GLU A 47 4.78 -18.34 9.66
C GLU A 47 3.88 -17.88 8.49
N LYS A 48 2.60 -17.68 8.74
CA LYS A 48 1.64 -17.22 7.72
C LYS A 48 1.96 -15.83 7.20
N VAL A 49 2.43 -14.92 8.05
CA VAL A 49 2.94 -13.61 7.62
C VAL A 49 4.09 -13.77 6.64
N LYS A 50 5.04 -14.66 6.93
CA LYS A 50 6.18 -14.94 6.05
C LYS A 50 5.72 -15.48 4.69
N TYR A 51 4.72 -16.34 4.66
CA TYR A 51 4.24 -16.95 3.41
C TYR A 51 3.35 -16.04 2.60
N ASN A 52 2.39 -15.36 3.23
CA ASN A 52 1.30 -14.68 2.52
C ASN A 52 1.56 -13.19 2.32
N ILE A 53 2.31 -12.54 3.21
CA ILE A 53 2.57 -11.10 3.13
C ILE A 53 3.98 -10.83 2.61
N GLN A 54 5.00 -11.47 3.18
CA GLN A 54 6.39 -11.22 2.80
C GLN A 54 6.66 -11.50 1.31
N LYS A 55 6.06 -12.55 0.77
CA LYS A 55 6.23 -12.87 -0.65
C LYS A 55 5.68 -11.78 -1.55
N GLN A 56 4.50 -11.25 -1.24
CA GLN A 56 3.89 -10.15 -1.97
C GLN A 56 4.66 -8.85 -1.76
N PHE A 57 5.10 -8.59 -0.55
CA PHE A 57 5.92 -7.43 -0.24
C PHE A 57 7.20 -7.42 -1.08
N ASN A 58 7.92 -8.51 -1.15
CA ASN A 58 9.13 -8.60 -1.96
C ASN A 58 8.87 -8.42 -3.46
N TYR A 59 7.70 -8.84 -3.94
CA TYR A 59 7.32 -8.66 -5.33
C TYR A 59 7.08 -7.19 -5.71
N PHE A 60 6.43 -6.43 -4.82
CA PHE A 60 6.10 -5.02 -5.09
C PHE A 60 7.20 -4.04 -4.68
N PHE A 61 8.06 -4.42 -3.75
CA PHE A 61 9.09 -3.55 -3.18
C PHE A 61 10.49 -4.13 -3.46
N GLU A 62 10.84 -4.21 -4.74
CA GLU A 62 12.12 -4.80 -5.20
C GLU A 62 13.36 -4.16 -4.56
N ASN A 63 13.33 -2.84 -4.32
CA ASN A 63 14.43 -2.13 -3.66
C ASN A 63 14.54 -2.45 -2.15
N ASN A 64 13.54 -3.11 -1.58
CA ASN A 64 13.46 -3.49 -0.17
C ASN A 64 13.50 -5.02 0.03
N ILE A 65 14.10 -5.77 -0.90
CA ILE A 65 14.16 -7.24 -0.88
C ILE A 65 14.69 -7.80 0.45
N ASP A 66 15.66 -7.11 1.05
CA ASP A 66 16.24 -7.51 2.34
C ASP A 66 15.36 -7.15 3.54
N THR A 67 14.27 -6.42 3.31
CA THR A 67 13.36 -6.04 4.38
C THR A 67 12.41 -7.19 4.71
N LYS A 68 12.44 -7.64 5.97
CA LYS A 68 11.59 -8.71 6.48
C LYS A 68 10.49 -8.16 7.36
N ILE A 69 9.26 -8.53 7.05
CA ILE A 69 8.11 -8.21 7.89
C ILE A 69 8.07 -9.20 9.04
N LYS A 70 8.13 -8.69 10.26
CA LYS A 70 8.01 -9.47 11.48
C LYS A 70 6.84 -9.00 12.31
N VAL A 71 6.22 -9.93 12.99
CA VAL A 71 5.17 -9.62 13.96
C VAL A 71 5.56 -10.11 15.34
N ASN A 72 5.35 -9.27 16.33
CA ASN A 72 5.50 -9.63 17.73
C ASN A 72 4.18 -9.40 18.46
N PHE A 73 3.93 -10.30 19.40
CA PHE A 73 2.77 -10.22 20.28
C PHE A 73 3.25 -9.78 21.65
N ASP A 74 2.83 -8.60 22.05
CA ASP A 74 3.14 -8.02 23.35
C ASP A 74 1.81 -7.88 24.10
N ASN A 75 1.64 -8.70 25.14
CA ASN A 75 0.39 -8.82 25.91
C ASN A 75 -0.86 -8.86 24.99
N GLU A 76 -1.56 -7.73 24.86
CA GLU A 76 -2.76 -7.56 24.06
C GLU A 76 -2.52 -6.85 22.71
N CYS A 77 -1.27 -6.52 22.39
CA CYS A 77 -0.92 -5.79 21.18
C CYS A 77 -0.18 -6.68 20.17
N LEU A 78 -0.54 -6.56 18.90
CA LEU A 78 0.25 -7.07 17.80
C LEU A 78 1.05 -5.88 17.23
N LYS A 79 2.37 -6.01 17.24
CA LYS A 79 3.28 -5.02 16.67
C LYS A 79 3.89 -5.57 15.40
N ILE A 80 3.92 -4.73 14.36
CA ILE A 80 4.53 -5.05 13.07
C ILE A 80 5.88 -4.35 13.03
N TYR A 81 6.90 -5.09 12.62
CA TYR A 81 8.27 -4.58 12.50
C TYR A 81 8.76 -4.80 11.08
N LEU A 82 9.48 -3.84 10.56
CA LEU A 82 10.30 -3.97 9.37
C LEU A 82 11.75 -4.20 9.80
N LYS A 83 12.31 -5.33 9.41
CA LYS A 83 13.70 -5.69 9.70
C LYS A 83 14.52 -5.64 8.42
N THR A 84 15.50 -4.73 8.36
CA THR A 84 16.49 -4.65 7.28
C THR A 84 17.86 -4.85 7.87
N ASN A 85 18.58 -5.87 7.43
CA ASN A 85 19.85 -6.29 8.02
C ASN A 85 19.72 -6.53 9.54
N ASP A 86 20.50 -5.82 10.36
CA ASP A 86 20.46 -5.92 11.82
C ASP A 86 19.48 -4.93 12.48
N ASN A 87 18.95 -3.98 11.72
CA ASN A 87 17.99 -2.99 12.22
C ASN A 87 16.57 -3.54 12.16
N GLN A 88 15.87 -3.42 13.28
CA GLN A 88 14.43 -3.75 13.37
C GLN A 88 13.70 -2.55 13.92
N ILE A 89 12.81 -1.96 13.12
CA ILE A 89 12.05 -0.76 13.45
C ILE A 89 10.58 -1.12 13.52
N ASN A 90 9.88 -0.64 14.54
CA ASN A 90 8.43 -0.77 14.62
C ASN A 90 7.79 0.08 13.50
N LEU A 91 6.81 -0.47 12.80
CA LEU A 91 6.10 0.25 11.75
C LEU A 91 5.52 1.59 12.22
N GLU A 92 5.11 1.69 13.49
CA GLU A 92 4.60 2.93 14.07
C GLU A 92 5.69 4.03 14.23
N GLU A 93 6.96 3.63 14.28
CA GLU A 93 8.12 4.52 14.40
C GLU A 93 8.72 4.90 13.05
N GLU A 94 8.26 4.27 11.98
CA GLU A 94 8.70 4.53 10.61
C GLU A 94 8.23 5.90 10.09
N SER A 95 8.80 6.33 8.98
CA SER A 95 8.37 7.55 8.30
C SER A 95 6.89 7.50 7.90
N ASN A 96 6.24 8.67 7.87
CA ASN A 96 4.83 8.75 7.47
C ASN A 96 4.59 8.20 6.05
N GLY A 97 5.53 8.40 5.15
CA GLY A 97 5.47 7.86 3.79
C GLY A 97 5.44 6.32 3.80
N LEU A 98 6.36 5.69 4.52
CA LEU A 98 6.44 4.24 4.58
C LEU A 98 5.22 3.62 5.29
N LYS A 99 4.75 4.25 6.37
CA LYS A 99 3.48 3.85 7.04
C LYS A 99 2.31 3.90 6.07
N TRP A 100 2.19 5.00 5.32
CA TRP A 100 1.12 5.17 4.34
C TRP A 100 1.20 4.11 3.24
N LEU A 101 2.39 3.89 2.68
CA LEU A 101 2.62 2.90 1.64
C LEU A 101 2.32 1.47 2.12
N PHE A 102 2.75 1.12 3.32
CA PHE A 102 2.45 -0.18 3.91
C PHE A 102 0.94 -0.36 4.15
N ASN A 103 0.27 0.67 4.64
CA ASN A 103 -1.18 0.63 4.82
C ASN A 103 -1.91 0.42 3.49
N LEU A 104 -1.53 1.17 2.46
CA LEU A 104 -2.09 0.99 1.11
C LEU A 104 -1.84 -0.43 0.60
N PHE A 105 -0.62 -0.95 0.74
CA PHE A 105 -0.27 -2.31 0.34
C PHE A 105 -1.18 -3.35 1.01
N ILE A 106 -1.45 -3.23 2.31
CA ILE A 106 -2.36 -4.14 3.03
C ILE A 106 -3.80 -3.98 2.55
N GLU A 107 -4.26 -2.76 2.30
CA GLU A 107 -5.59 -2.50 1.73
C GLU A 107 -5.75 -3.22 0.38
N LEU A 108 -4.80 -3.04 -0.51
CA LEU A 108 -4.83 -3.62 -1.85
C LEU A 108 -4.80 -5.15 -1.83
N LEU A 109 -3.96 -5.76 -0.99
CA LEU A 109 -3.95 -7.22 -0.82
C LEU A 109 -5.26 -7.76 -0.25
N TYR A 110 -5.91 -7.00 0.63
CA TYR A 110 -7.19 -7.41 1.20
C TYR A 110 -8.31 -7.39 0.15
N GLU A 111 -8.38 -6.34 -0.66
CA GLU A 111 -9.38 -6.21 -1.72
C GLU A 111 -9.18 -7.26 -2.83
N ASP A 112 -7.94 -7.60 -3.16
CA ASP A 112 -7.60 -8.64 -4.14
C ASP A 112 -8.13 -10.03 -3.73
N LEU A 113 -8.13 -10.34 -2.42
CA LEU A 113 -8.69 -11.59 -1.90
C LEU A 113 -10.19 -11.77 -2.18
N GLU A 114 -10.92 -10.68 -2.36
CA GLU A 114 -12.35 -10.71 -2.63
C GLU A 114 -12.69 -10.92 -4.11
N ASN A 115 -11.69 -10.99 -5.00
CA ASN A 115 -11.83 -11.13 -6.46
C ASN A 115 -12.83 -10.12 -7.08
N LYS A 116 -12.88 -8.91 -6.54
CA LYS A 116 -13.74 -7.84 -7.02
C LYS A 116 -12.99 -6.95 -8.00
N THR A 117 -13.65 -6.58 -9.08
CA THR A 117 -13.20 -5.48 -9.92
C THR A 117 -13.47 -4.17 -9.20
N ILE A 118 -12.42 -3.39 -8.91
CA ILE A 118 -12.50 -2.16 -8.12
C ILE A 118 -12.01 -0.99 -8.96
N ILE A 119 -12.64 0.17 -8.76
CA ILE A 119 -12.14 1.45 -9.29
C ILE A 119 -11.48 2.19 -8.13
N TYR A 120 -10.16 2.33 -8.17
CA TYR A 120 -9.39 3.09 -7.21
C TYR A 120 -9.29 4.54 -7.65
N LEU A 121 -9.73 5.45 -6.80
CA LEU A 121 -9.58 6.89 -7.00
C LEU A 121 -8.62 7.41 -5.92
N LEU A 122 -7.43 7.83 -6.35
CA LEU A 122 -6.35 8.24 -5.45
C LEU A 122 -5.97 9.70 -5.74
N ASP A 123 -6.04 10.52 -4.71
CA ASP A 123 -5.61 11.92 -4.80
C ASP A 123 -4.20 12.07 -4.24
N GLU A 124 -3.27 12.52 -5.09
CA GLU A 124 -1.84 12.69 -4.79
C GLU A 124 -1.19 11.50 -4.05
N PRO A 125 -1.38 10.25 -4.51
CA PRO A 125 -0.73 9.12 -3.88
C PRO A 125 0.79 9.26 -4.01
N GLY A 126 1.49 9.12 -2.90
CA GLY A 126 2.96 9.18 -2.93
C GLY A 126 3.56 10.56 -2.69
N VAL A 127 2.76 11.60 -2.38
CA VAL A 127 3.27 12.94 -2.05
C VAL A 127 4.30 12.94 -0.89
N TYR A 128 4.21 11.98 0.03
CA TYR A 128 5.14 11.81 1.16
C TYR A 128 6.25 10.80 0.89
N LEU A 129 6.35 10.25 -0.33
CA LEU A 129 7.30 9.22 -0.69
C LEU A 129 8.53 9.80 -1.38
N HIS A 130 9.70 9.22 -1.10
CA HIS A 130 10.89 9.44 -1.91
C HIS A 130 10.73 8.85 -3.32
N VAL A 131 11.49 9.35 -4.28
CA VAL A 131 11.43 8.97 -5.71
C VAL A 131 11.38 7.45 -5.93
N ASN A 132 12.24 6.70 -5.27
CA ASN A 132 12.26 5.24 -5.42
C ASN A 132 10.95 4.59 -4.94
N ALA A 133 10.42 5.04 -3.81
CA ALA A 133 9.15 4.53 -3.29
C ALA A 133 7.95 4.96 -4.13
N GLN A 134 8.02 6.11 -4.83
CA GLN A 134 7.02 6.51 -5.82
C GLN A 134 6.99 5.56 -7.02
N ARG A 135 8.15 5.12 -7.52
CA ARG A 135 8.25 4.13 -8.59
C ARG A 135 7.70 2.77 -8.16
N GLU A 136 8.00 2.35 -6.95
CA GLU A 136 7.44 1.12 -6.37
C GLU A 136 5.91 1.21 -6.26
N LEU A 137 5.39 2.36 -5.82
CA LEU A 137 3.95 2.62 -5.81
C LEU A 137 3.35 2.52 -7.21
N LEU A 138 3.98 3.12 -8.22
CA LEU A 138 3.51 3.03 -9.60
C LEU A 138 3.44 1.58 -10.08
N THR A 139 4.45 0.77 -9.78
CA THR A 139 4.46 -0.67 -10.08
C THR A 139 3.30 -1.40 -9.39
N LEU A 140 3.05 -1.09 -8.14
CA LEU A 140 1.93 -1.64 -7.38
C LEU A 140 0.58 -1.28 -8.02
N LEU A 141 0.37 0.00 -8.39
CA LEU A 141 -0.86 0.46 -9.04
C LEU A 141 -1.08 -0.21 -10.41
N LYS A 142 -0.02 -0.36 -11.20
CA LYS A 142 -0.08 -1.10 -12.48
C LYS A 142 -0.52 -2.55 -12.28
N SER A 143 -0.04 -3.21 -11.24
CA SER A 143 -0.40 -4.61 -10.97
C SER A 143 -1.90 -4.81 -10.71
N LEU A 144 -2.56 -3.81 -10.11
CA LEU A 144 -4.01 -3.83 -9.89
C LEU A 144 -4.79 -3.79 -11.21
N CYS A 145 -4.30 -3.01 -12.18
CA CYS A 145 -4.92 -2.96 -13.51
C CYS A 145 -4.82 -4.30 -14.23
N ASN A 146 -3.71 -5.03 -14.07
CA ASN A 146 -3.53 -6.36 -14.65
C ASN A 146 -4.52 -7.40 -14.08
N ASN A 147 -5.01 -7.18 -12.86
CA ASN A 147 -6.03 -8.02 -12.22
C ASN A 147 -7.47 -7.56 -12.54
N GLY A 148 -7.65 -6.66 -13.51
CA GLY A 148 -8.95 -6.20 -13.99
C GLY A 148 -9.54 -5.00 -13.25
N SER A 149 -8.87 -4.47 -12.23
CA SER A 149 -9.27 -3.23 -11.58
C SER A 149 -8.88 -2.00 -12.40
N GLN A 150 -9.47 -0.85 -12.12
CA GLN A 150 -9.12 0.43 -12.71
C GLN A 150 -8.50 1.35 -11.66
N VAL A 151 -7.48 2.08 -12.05
CA VAL A 151 -6.82 3.04 -11.17
C VAL A 151 -6.81 4.40 -11.84
N VAL A 152 -7.35 5.40 -11.15
CA VAL A 152 -7.26 6.81 -11.54
C VAL A 152 -6.62 7.56 -10.39
N TYR A 153 -5.55 8.28 -10.67
CA TYR A 153 -4.88 9.08 -9.65
C TYR A 153 -4.45 10.44 -10.18
N THR A 154 -4.37 11.41 -9.25
CA THR A 154 -3.78 12.72 -9.51
C THR A 154 -2.33 12.72 -9.03
N THR A 155 -1.46 13.50 -9.68
CA THR A 155 -0.09 13.69 -9.19
C THR A 155 0.54 14.95 -9.74
N HIS A 156 1.40 15.58 -8.94
CA HIS A 156 2.34 16.61 -9.37
C HIS A 156 3.76 16.06 -9.56
N SER A 157 3.98 14.77 -9.25
CA SER A 157 5.30 14.15 -9.35
C SER A 157 5.53 13.56 -10.74
N PRO A 158 6.62 13.94 -11.45
CA PRO A 158 6.99 13.33 -12.72
C PRO A 158 7.35 11.84 -12.57
N TYR A 159 7.74 11.39 -11.38
CA TYR A 159 8.09 9.99 -11.10
C TYR A 159 6.88 9.08 -10.96
N MET A 160 5.69 9.67 -10.83
CA MET A 160 4.42 8.95 -10.83
C MET A 160 3.76 8.92 -12.21
N ILE A 161 4.39 9.45 -13.23
CA ILE A 161 3.92 9.39 -14.61
C ILE A 161 4.49 8.13 -15.27
N ASP A 162 3.61 7.28 -15.78
CA ASP A 162 4.01 6.14 -16.59
C ASP A 162 4.41 6.57 -17.99
N THR A 163 5.71 6.60 -18.24
CA THR A 163 6.24 7.00 -19.56
C THR A 163 6.01 5.95 -20.65
N GLU A 164 5.72 4.70 -20.27
CA GLU A 164 5.39 3.63 -21.22
C GLU A 164 3.91 3.69 -21.66
N ASP A 165 3.05 4.32 -20.83
CA ASP A 165 1.61 4.43 -21.08
C ASP A 165 1.12 5.90 -21.04
N ILE A 166 1.87 6.77 -21.68
CA ILE A 166 1.63 8.24 -21.68
C ILE A 166 0.29 8.62 -22.32
N ILE A 167 -0.28 7.76 -23.14
CA ILE A 167 -1.59 7.98 -23.76
C ILE A 167 -2.72 8.07 -22.72
N ASN A 168 -2.54 7.48 -21.57
CA ASN A 168 -3.49 7.53 -20.47
C ASN A 168 -3.29 8.72 -19.52
N VAL A 169 -2.25 9.51 -19.75
CA VAL A 169 -2.00 10.74 -18.98
C VAL A 169 -2.93 11.86 -19.43
N ARG A 170 -3.52 12.55 -18.47
CA ARG A 170 -4.39 13.72 -18.67
C ARG A 170 -3.74 14.92 -17.99
N ALA A 171 -3.58 16.00 -18.70
CA ALA A 171 -3.12 17.27 -18.12
C ALA A 171 -4.31 18.10 -17.66
N ILE A 172 -4.16 18.78 -16.52
CA ILE A 172 -5.16 19.68 -15.97
C ILE A 172 -4.55 21.07 -15.85
N GLU A 173 -5.17 22.05 -16.43
CA GLU A 173 -4.79 23.47 -16.34
C GLU A 173 -5.94 24.32 -15.83
N LYS A 174 -5.61 25.37 -15.09
CA LYS A 174 -6.56 26.44 -14.74
C LYS A 174 -6.40 27.60 -15.69
N ASP A 175 -7.52 28.10 -16.22
CA ASP A 175 -7.53 29.34 -16.98
C ASP A 175 -7.48 30.60 -16.08
N GLU A 176 -7.43 31.77 -16.70
CA GLU A 176 -7.38 33.08 -16.02
C GLU A 176 -8.63 33.35 -15.16
N ASN A 177 -9.74 32.67 -15.42
CA ASN A 177 -10.97 32.74 -14.64
C ASN A 177 -11.01 31.71 -13.50
N GLY A 178 -9.98 30.87 -13.34
CA GLY A 178 -9.89 29.84 -12.34
C GLY A 178 -10.67 28.55 -12.69
N ILE A 179 -11.11 28.39 -13.95
CA ILE A 179 -11.78 27.20 -14.44
C ILE A 179 -10.77 26.14 -14.84
N SER A 180 -10.92 24.91 -14.37
CA SER A 180 -10.04 23.80 -14.69
C SER A 180 -10.45 23.16 -16.03
N HIS A 181 -9.48 22.95 -16.90
CA HIS A 181 -9.62 22.28 -18.19
C HIS A 181 -8.82 20.98 -18.18
N ILE A 182 -9.39 19.91 -18.73
CA ILE A 182 -8.73 18.61 -18.87
C ILE A 182 -8.35 18.42 -20.34
N PHE A 183 -7.09 18.11 -20.58
CA PHE A 183 -6.56 17.78 -21.90
C PHE A 183 -6.33 16.29 -22.02
N ASN A 184 -6.90 15.67 -23.05
CA ASN A 184 -6.85 14.24 -23.29
C ASN A 184 -5.47 13.71 -23.67
N ASN A 185 -4.54 14.60 -23.98
CA ASN A 185 -3.17 14.24 -24.33
C ASN A 185 -2.23 15.33 -23.77
N ALA A 186 -1.22 14.93 -23.04
CA ALA A 186 -0.19 15.84 -22.53
C ALA A 186 0.60 16.56 -23.66
N TYR A 187 0.48 16.09 -24.89
CA TYR A 187 1.08 16.70 -26.09
C TYR A 187 0.09 17.48 -26.96
N ASP A 188 -1.13 17.75 -26.49
CA ASP A 188 -2.09 18.54 -27.28
C ASP A 188 -1.50 19.94 -27.54
N ASN A 189 -1.50 20.38 -28.81
CA ASN A 189 -0.91 21.65 -29.22
C ASN A 189 -1.56 22.90 -28.56
N LYS A 190 -2.75 22.76 -27.98
CA LYS A 190 -3.38 23.78 -27.16
C LYS A 190 -2.69 24.02 -25.83
N PHE A 191 -2.08 22.97 -25.26
CA PHE A 191 -1.24 23.06 -24.07
C PHE A 191 0.00 23.94 -24.29
N ASN A 192 0.55 23.93 -25.50
CA ASN A 192 1.75 24.69 -25.86
C ASN A 192 1.53 26.19 -26.16
N SER A 193 0.30 26.66 -26.23
CA SER A 193 -0.01 28.05 -26.62
C SER A 193 -0.28 28.99 -25.45
N SER A 194 -0.60 28.52 -24.27
CA SER A 194 -0.98 29.32 -23.11
C SER A 194 0.00 29.26 -21.93
N SER A 195 0.75 28.19 -21.76
CA SER A 195 1.76 28.09 -20.70
C SER A 195 3.16 27.99 -21.28
N LYS A 196 3.95 29.02 -21.06
CA LYS A 196 5.39 29.01 -21.31
C LYS A 196 6.03 27.81 -20.56
N ARG A 197 6.63 26.92 -21.32
CA ARG A 197 7.82 26.05 -21.13
C ARG A 197 8.46 25.86 -19.73
N GLU A 198 7.77 26.09 -18.62
CA GLU A 198 8.40 26.05 -17.28
C GLU A 198 8.15 24.76 -16.49
N THR A 199 7.38 23.79 -17.03
CA THR A 199 6.97 22.63 -16.24
C THR A 199 7.62 21.29 -16.63
N LEU A 200 8.54 21.27 -17.59
CA LEU A 200 9.21 20.03 -18.02
C LEU A 200 10.73 20.21 -18.24
N THR A 201 11.41 20.97 -17.37
CA THR A 201 12.89 20.95 -17.29
C THR A 201 13.35 20.42 -15.93
#